data_c37ecfa1bf1b20a653a0fffa5c5a4ff5
#
_entry.id   c37ecfa1bf1b20a653a0fffa5c5a4ff5
#
_cell.length_a   1.000
_cell.length_b   1.000
_cell.length_c   1.000
_cell.angle_alpha   90.00
_cell.angle_beta   90.00
_cell.angle_gamma   90.00
#
_symmetry.space_group_name_H-M   'P 1'
#
loop_
_entity.id
_entity.type
_entity.pdbx_description
1 polymer ?
#
loop_
_entity_poly.entity_id
_entity_poly.type
_entity_poly.pdbx_seq_one_letter_code
_entity_poly.pdbx_strand_id
1 'polypeptide(L)'
;LGARVIGFADPKVTSGTKGETLKDTIMMVANYADVIVMRHYIEGAAQYASEVSPVPIVNAGDGAHQHPSQCMLDLYSIYKTQGTLEGLNIYLVGDLKYGRTVHSLIMAMRHFSPTFHFVAPKELAMPAEYKLYCKEHGIKYEEHTEFTEDTIADADILYMTRVQKERFSDLMEYERVKNVYILRNDMLAKAKPNMKILHPLPRVNEINYDVDSNPHAYYIQQAGNGLYAREAIFCDVLGISLDEVKNDKTII
;
A
#
# COMPACT_ATOMS: atom_id res chain seq x y z
N LEU A 1 -21.24 5.13 -4.86
CA LEU A 1 -21.57 4.50 -6.16
C LEU A 1 -22.91 3.73 -6.12
N GLY A 2 -23.62 3.64 -4.98
CA GLY A 2 -24.92 2.98 -4.89
C GLY A 2 -24.92 1.45 -4.99
N ALA A 3 -23.76 0.81 -5.00
CA ALA A 3 -23.65 -0.65 -5.06
C ALA A 3 -24.22 -1.31 -3.79
N ARG A 4 -24.80 -2.52 -3.94
CA ARG A 4 -25.15 -3.38 -2.81
C ARG A 4 -24.01 -4.32 -2.50
N VAL A 5 -23.76 -4.56 -1.21
CA VAL A 5 -22.68 -5.43 -0.76
C VAL A 5 -23.24 -6.70 -0.13
N ILE A 6 -22.79 -7.85 -0.59
CA ILE A 6 -22.97 -9.15 0.03
C ILE A 6 -21.59 -9.74 0.32
N GLY A 7 -21.44 -10.61 1.32
CA GLY A 7 -20.16 -11.23 1.55
C GLY A 7 -20.01 -11.88 2.91
N PHE A 8 -18.81 -12.37 3.17
CA PHE A 8 -18.41 -12.99 4.44
C PHE A 8 -16.97 -12.58 4.78
N ALA A 9 -16.70 -12.42 6.05
CA ALA A 9 -15.38 -12.02 6.55
C ALA A 9 -14.59 -13.18 7.20
N ASP A 10 -15.30 -14.23 7.65
CA ASP A 10 -14.67 -15.38 8.30
C ASP A 10 -14.75 -16.63 7.38
N PRO A 11 -13.59 -17.16 6.93
CA PRO A 11 -13.56 -18.41 6.15
C PRO A 11 -14.23 -19.60 6.87
N LYS A 12 -14.27 -19.58 8.20
CA LYS A 12 -14.85 -20.67 9.01
C LYS A 12 -16.36 -20.82 8.84
N VAL A 13 -17.05 -19.77 8.38
CA VAL A 13 -18.50 -19.82 8.13
C VAL A 13 -18.85 -20.17 6.68
N THR A 14 -17.85 -20.53 5.87
CA THR A 14 -18.01 -20.85 4.45
C THR A 14 -17.90 -22.34 4.19
N SER A 15 -18.31 -22.77 3.00
CA SER A 15 -18.14 -24.15 2.54
C SER A 15 -16.67 -24.59 2.38
N GLY A 16 -15.73 -23.64 2.41
CA GLY A 16 -14.29 -23.93 2.44
C GLY A 16 -13.88 -24.84 3.61
N THR A 17 -14.58 -24.76 4.75
CA THR A 17 -14.37 -25.67 5.89
C THR A 17 -14.75 -27.12 5.59
N LYS A 18 -15.56 -27.36 4.55
CA LYS A 18 -15.97 -28.69 4.08
C LYS A 18 -15.09 -29.19 2.93
N GLY A 19 -14.02 -28.46 2.57
CA GLY A 19 -13.11 -28.82 1.50
C GLY A 19 -13.46 -28.25 0.12
N GLU A 20 -14.37 -27.24 0.04
CA GLU A 20 -14.64 -26.53 -1.21
C GLU A 20 -13.38 -25.83 -1.72
N THR A 21 -13.11 -25.93 -3.01
CA THR A 21 -11.94 -25.31 -3.63
C THR A 21 -12.16 -23.80 -3.80
N LEU A 22 -11.06 -23.02 -3.88
CA LEU A 22 -11.15 -21.58 -4.18
C LEU A 22 -11.88 -21.34 -5.51
N LYS A 23 -11.64 -22.18 -6.52
CA LYS A 23 -12.34 -22.11 -7.81
C LYS A 23 -13.84 -22.22 -7.64
N ASP A 24 -14.31 -23.23 -6.93
CA ASP A 24 -15.74 -23.46 -6.74
C ASP A 24 -16.37 -22.30 -5.97
N THR A 25 -15.71 -21.81 -4.91
CA THR A 25 -16.14 -20.62 -4.16
C THR A 25 -16.29 -19.41 -5.08
N ILE A 26 -15.29 -19.10 -5.92
CA ILE A 26 -15.33 -17.97 -6.85
C ILE A 26 -16.45 -18.13 -7.87
N MET A 27 -16.59 -19.30 -8.47
CA MET A 27 -17.65 -19.58 -9.44
C MET A 27 -19.04 -19.46 -8.83
N MET A 28 -19.23 -19.90 -7.59
CA MET A 28 -20.48 -19.76 -6.87
C MET A 28 -20.80 -18.30 -6.55
N VAL A 29 -19.84 -17.54 -6.01
CA VAL A 29 -20.03 -16.11 -5.66
C VAL A 29 -20.33 -15.28 -6.91
N ALA A 30 -19.70 -15.59 -8.04
CA ALA A 30 -19.92 -14.90 -9.31
C ALA A 30 -21.37 -14.98 -9.84
N ASN A 31 -22.17 -15.93 -9.37
CA ASN A 31 -23.61 -15.97 -9.72
C ASN A 31 -24.42 -14.87 -9.03
N TYR A 32 -23.88 -14.21 -8.00
CA TYR A 32 -24.57 -13.27 -7.14
C TYR A 32 -23.98 -11.87 -7.14
N ALA A 33 -22.88 -11.65 -7.88
CA ALA A 33 -22.12 -10.41 -7.85
C ALA A 33 -21.64 -10.01 -9.25
N ASP A 34 -21.63 -8.71 -9.54
CA ASP A 34 -21.08 -8.13 -10.77
C ASP A 34 -19.57 -7.91 -10.68
N VAL A 35 -19.04 -7.86 -9.45
CA VAL A 35 -17.61 -7.75 -9.14
C VAL A 35 -17.32 -8.40 -7.80
N ILE A 36 -16.19 -9.07 -7.69
CA ILE A 36 -15.76 -9.72 -6.44
C ILE A 36 -14.53 -9.00 -5.89
N VAL A 37 -14.64 -8.50 -4.65
CA VAL A 37 -13.50 -7.98 -3.89
C VAL A 37 -13.01 -9.07 -2.96
N MET A 38 -11.76 -9.51 -3.11
CA MET A 38 -11.22 -10.56 -2.26
C MET A 38 -9.93 -10.15 -1.55
N ARG A 39 -9.84 -10.55 -0.29
CA ARG A 39 -8.60 -10.56 0.47
C ARG A 39 -8.30 -12.00 0.89
N HIS A 40 -7.12 -12.49 0.59
CA HIS A 40 -6.75 -13.88 0.85
C HIS A 40 -5.38 -13.98 1.50
N TYR A 41 -5.14 -15.04 2.28
CA TYR A 41 -3.86 -15.27 2.97
C TYR A 41 -2.81 -15.94 2.06
N ILE A 42 -3.23 -16.61 0.98
CA ILE A 42 -2.34 -17.25 0.01
C ILE A 42 -1.96 -16.24 -1.06
N GLU A 43 -0.66 -16.15 -1.36
CA GLU A 43 -0.11 -15.36 -2.45
C GLU A 43 -0.57 -15.89 -3.80
N GLY A 44 -0.91 -14.98 -4.73
CA GLY A 44 -1.43 -15.34 -6.05
C GLY A 44 -2.90 -15.78 -6.08
N ALA A 45 -3.57 -15.90 -4.92
CA ALA A 45 -4.96 -16.34 -4.86
C ALA A 45 -5.90 -15.42 -5.65
N ALA A 46 -5.68 -14.11 -5.61
CA ALA A 46 -6.50 -13.16 -6.37
C ALA A 46 -6.25 -13.25 -7.88
N GLN A 47 -5.02 -13.50 -8.30
CA GLN A 47 -4.69 -13.75 -9.69
C GLN A 47 -5.39 -15.03 -10.19
N TYR A 48 -5.24 -16.14 -9.48
CA TYR A 48 -5.91 -17.39 -9.82
C TYR A 48 -7.45 -17.21 -9.86
N ALA A 49 -8.01 -16.47 -8.90
CA ALA A 49 -9.44 -16.15 -8.91
C ALA A 49 -9.85 -15.39 -10.19
N SER A 50 -9.03 -14.44 -10.66
CA SER A 50 -9.32 -13.69 -11.89
C SER A 50 -9.26 -14.55 -13.16
N GLU A 51 -8.46 -15.61 -13.17
CA GLU A 51 -8.35 -16.54 -14.30
C GLU A 51 -9.59 -17.48 -14.41
N VAL A 52 -10.27 -17.73 -13.30
CA VAL A 52 -11.41 -18.66 -13.25
C VAL A 52 -12.77 -17.95 -13.12
N SER A 53 -12.78 -16.68 -12.76
CA SER A 53 -14.00 -15.89 -12.52
C SER A 53 -14.61 -15.37 -13.83
N PRO A 54 -15.93 -15.48 -14.04
CA PRO A 54 -16.61 -14.80 -15.14
C PRO A 54 -16.85 -13.31 -14.89
N VAL A 55 -16.59 -12.82 -13.67
CA VAL A 55 -16.75 -11.40 -13.29
C VAL A 55 -15.41 -10.83 -12.80
N PRO A 56 -15.19 -9.51 -12.86
CA PRO A 56 -13.96 -8.89 -12.40
C PRO A 56 -13.61 -9.23 -10.95
N ILE A 57 -12.32 -9.42 -10.67
CA ILE A 57 -11.77 -9.62 -9.33
C ILE A 57 -10.95 -8.41 -8.92
N VAL A 58 -11.26 -7.82 -7.77
CA VAL A 58 -10.46 -6.76 -7.15
C VAL A 58 -9.65 -7.35 -6.00
N ASN A 59 -8.31 -7.32 -6.14
CA ASN A 59 -7.39 -7.78 -5.10
C ASN A 59 -7.28 -6.75 -3.96
N ALA A 60 -7.83 -7.06 -2.79
CA ALA A 60 -7.72 -6.27 -1.57
C ALA A 60 -6.53 -6.69 -0.68
N GLY A 61 -5.62 -7.50 -1.21
CA GLY A 61 -4.40 -7.99 -0.56
C GLY A 61 -4.33 -9.52 -0.53
N ASP A 62 -3.24 -10.08 -1.07
CA ASP A 62 -2.98 -11.52 -1.12
C ASP A 62 -1.66 -11.85 -0.40
N GLY A 63 -1.77 -12.43 0.77
CA GLY A 63 -0.63 -12.86 1.58
C GLY A 63 0.37 -11.74 1.87
N ALA A 64 1.66 -12.00 1.66
CA ALA A 64 2.75 -11.03 1.75
C ALA A 64 3.09 -10.39 0.39
N HIS A 65 2.43 -10.80 -0.70
CA HIS A 65 2.80 -10.48 -2.06
C HIS A 65 2.39 -9.05 -2.47
N GLN A 66 1.09 -8.76 -2.63
CA GLN A 66 0.61 -7.50 -3.20
C GLN A 66 -0.52 -6.87 -2.39
N HIS A 67 -0.62 -5.53 -2.49
CA HIS A 67 -1.77 -4.77 -2.03
C HIS A 67 -2.13 -3.67 -3.06
N PRO A 68 -2.68 -4.03 -4.23
CA PRO A 68 -2.85 -3.09 -5.34
C PRO A 68 -3.71 -1.87 -4.98
N SER A 69 -4.80 -2.05 -4.25
CA SER A 69 -5.67 -0.95 -3.85
C SER A 69 -4.98 0.03 -2.88
N GLN A 70 -4.00 -0.42 -2.08
CA GLN A 70 -3.15 0.48 -1.28
C GLN A 70 -2.20 1.25 -2.20
N CYS A 71 -1.57 0.56 -3.15
CA CYS A 71 -0.70 1.20 -4.11
C CYS A 71 -1.39 2.32 -4.89
N MET A 72 -2.61 2.09 -5.37
CA MET A 72 -3.39 3.10 -6.11
C MET A 72 -3.73 4.33 -5.25
N LEU A 73 -4.12 4.14 -3.99
CA LEU A 73 -4.37 5.27 -3.09
C LEU A 73 -3.08 6.02 -2.70
N ASP A 74 -1.94 5.32 -2.64
CA ASP A 74 -0.64 5.94 -2.40
C ASP A 74 -0.23 6.82 -3.58
N LEU A 75 -0.32 6.31 -4.81
CA LEU A 75 -0.09 7.09 -6.03
C LEU A 75 -1.00 8.33 -6.10
N TYR A 76 -2.30 8.16 -5.82
CA TYR A 76 -3.23 9.28 -5.79
C TYR A 76 -2.86 10.30 -4.71
N SER A 77 -2.45 9.85 -3.53
CA SER A 77 -2.03 10.72 -2.42
C SER A 77 -0.74 11.50 -2.76
N ILE A 78 0.22 10.82 -3.40
CA ILE A 78 1.46 11.44 -3.89
C ILE A 78 1.11 12.50 -4.94
N TYR A 79 0.34 12.15 -5.97
CA TYR A 79 -0.07 13.09 -7.01
C TYR A 79 -0.83 14.29 -6.45
N LYS A 80 -1.78 14.06 -5.56
CA LYS A 80 -2.59 15.11 -4.93
C LYS A 80 -1.77 16.10 -4.12
N THR A 81 -0.67 15.65 -3.51
CA THR A 81 0.17 16.47 -2.63
C THR A 81 1.35 17.11 -3.35
N GLN A 82 1.90 16.45 -4.38
CA GLN A 82 3.07 16.92 -5.12
C GLN A 82 2.70 17.56 -6.47
N GLY A 83 1.49 17.35 -6.98
CA GLY A 83 1.06 17.80 -8.31
C GLY A 83 1.66 17.00 -9.47
N THR A 84 2.55 16.05 -9.16
CA THR A 84 3.22 15.17 -10.12
C THR A 84 3.56 13.83 -9.48
N LEU A 85 3.86 12.82 -10.29
CA LEU A 85 4.51 11.59 -9.87
C LEU A 85 5.97 11.53 -10.37
N GLU A 86 6.35 12.44 -11.27
CA GLU A 86 7.66 12.40 -11.94
C GLU A 86 8.79 12.96 -11.07
N GLY A 87 9.92 12.24 -11.06
CA GLY A 87 11.19 12.74 -10.57
C GLY A 87 11.28 12.97 -9.06
N LEU A 88 10.38 12.37 -8.27
CA LEU A 88 10.31 12.59 -6.82
C LEU A 88 11.38 11.80 -6.05
N ASN A 89 11.87 12.39 -4.96
CA ASN A 89 12.67 11.72 -3.94
C ASN A 89 11.73 11.07 -2.92
N ILE A 90 11.66 9.74 -2.93
CA ILE A 90 10.74 8.95 -2.10
C ILE A 90 11.55 8.13 -1.09
N TYR A 91 11.40 8.47 0.17
CA TYR A 91 12.03 7.79 1.29
C TYR A 91 11.11 6.70 1.83
N LEU A 92 11.52 5.44 1.71
CA LEU A 92 10.83 4.28 2.27
C LEU A 92 11.54 3.89 3.56
N VAL A 93 10.86 4.01 4.70
CA VAL A 93 11.48 3.91 6.04
C VAL A 93 10.84 2.81 6.87
N GLY A 94 11.67 1.95 7.47
CA GLY A 94 11.24 0.96 8.45
C GLY A 94 11.37 -0.49 7.97
N ASP A 95 10.27 -1.23 7.92
CA ASP A 95 10.25 -2.62 7.46
C ASP A 95 10.12 -2.69 5.94
N LEU A 96 11.24 -2.73 5.24
CA LEU A 96 11.26 -2.86 3.79
C LEU A 96 11.33 -4.31 3.32
N LYS A 97 11.64 -5.25 4.24
CA LYS A 97 11.73 -6.68 3.95
C LYS A 97 10.37 -7.32 3.76
N TYR A 98 9.44 -7.04 4.65
CA TYR A 98 8.09 -7.62 4.64
C TYR A 98 7.00 -6.63 4.21
N GLY A 99 7.39 -5.42 3.89
CA GLY A 99 6.51 -4.29 3.55
C GLY A 99 5.91 -4.39 2.14
N ARG A 100 4.92 -5.26 1.91
CA ARG A 100 4.26 -5.42 0.58
C ARG A 100 3.76 -4.10 -0.03
N THR A 101 3.44 -3.11 0.78
CA THR A 101 2.97 -1.79 0.28
C THR A 101 4.09 -1.03 -0.41
N VAL A 102 5.30 -1.03 0.16
CA VAL A 102 6.47 -0.41 -0.48
C VAL A 102 6.92 -1.18 -1.71
N HIS A 103 6.81 -2.51 -1.71
CA HIS A 103 7.10 -3.33 -2.88
C HIS A 103 6.16 -2.98 -4.06
N SER A 104 4.86 -2.90 -3.79
CA SER A 104 3.87 -2.50 -4.80
C SER A 104 4.11 -1.08 -5.30
N LEU A 105 4.50 -0.14 -4.41
CA LEU A 105 4.78 1.24 -4.77
C LEU A 105 6.00 1.35 -5.69
N ILE A 106 7.09 0.63 -5.39
CA ILE A 106 8.28 0.58 -6.26
C ILE A 106 7.90 0.12 -7.67
N MET A 107 7.11 -0.95 -7.78
CA MET A 107 6.70 -1.49 -9.07
C MET A 107 5.82 -0.52 -9.86
N ALA A 108 4.92 0.18 -9.21
CA ALA A 108 4.03 1.15 -9.86
C ALA A 108 4.75 2.43 -10.29
N MET A 109 5.70 2.90 -9.47
CA MET A 109 6.44 4.14 -9.75
C MET A 109 7.47 4.02 -10.90
N ARG A 110 7.70 2.83 -11.46
CA ARG A 110 8.64 2.60 -12.57
C ARG A 110 8.42 3.51 -13.78
N HIS A 111 7.20 3.97 -13.97
CA HIS A 111 6.82 4.82 -15.10
C HIS A 111 7.08 6.32 -14.87
N PHE A 112 7.54 6.70 -13.65
CA PHE A 112 7.61 8.10 -13.21
C PHE A 112 9.00 8.54 -12.78
N SER A 113 10.05 7.78 -13.10
CA SER A 113 11.46 8.13 -12.87
C SER A 113 11.78 8.62 -11.45
N PRO A 114 11.30 7.98 -10.37
CA PRO A 114 11.60 8.37 -9.00
C PRO A 114 13.06 8.09 -8.64
N THR A 115 13.54 8.73 -7.56
CA THR A 115 14.70 8.27 -6.81
C THR A 115 14.21 7.71 -5.47
N PHE A 116 14.43 6.42 -5.22
CA PHE A 116 14.09 5.81 -3.94
C PHE A 116 15.25 5.88 -2.96
N HIS A 117 14.94 6.17 -1.71
CA HIS A 117 15.85 6.08 -0.59
C HIS A 117 15.33 5.01 0.38
N PHE A 118 16.04 3.88 0.46
CA PHE A 118 15.70 2.75 1.33
C PHE A 118 16.35 2.96 2.68
N VAL A 119 15.56 3.33 3.69
CA VAL A 119 16.04 3.62 5.05
C VAL A 119 15.60 2.49 5.98
N ALA A 120 16.48 1.53 6.22
CA ALA A 120 16.16 0.34 7.01
C ALA A 120 17.41 -0.22 7.73
N PRO A 121 17.23 -0.84 8.93
CA PRO A 121 18.29 -1.65 9.51
C PRO A 121 18.57 -2.87 8.62
N LYS A 122 19.76 -3.45 8.74
CA LYS A 122 20.17 -4.57 7.86
C LYS A 122 19.20 -5.74 7.86
N GLU A 123 18.57 -6.02 8.98
CA GLU A 123 17.61 -7.12 9.19
C GLU A 123 16.30 -6.90 8.42
N LEU A 124 15.95 -5.64 8.15
CA LEU A 124 14.72 -5.21 7.48
C LEU A 124 14.98 -4.52 6.14
N ALA A 125 16.21 -4.66 5.60
CA ALA A 125 16.59 -4.05 4.34
C ALA A 125 15.73 -4.56 3.16
N MET A 126 15.63 -3.72 2.13
CA MET A 126 14.93 -4.05 0.89
C MET A 126 15.48 -5.35 0.28
N PRO A 127 14.65 -6.34 -0.05
CA PRO A 127 15.09 -7.60 -0.66
C PRO A 127 15.82 -7.37 -2.00
N ALA A 128 16.76 -8.28 -2.30
CA ALA A 128 17.59 -8.18 -3.49
C ALA A 128 16.79 -8.16 -4.80
N GLU A 129 15.66 -8.84 -4.84
CA GLU A 129 14.76 -8.90 -6.00
C GLU A 129 14.19 -7.53 -6.37
N TYR A 130 13.80 -6.69 -5.41
CA TYR A 130 13.30 -5.34 -5.69
C TYR A 130 14.43 -4.38 -6.06
N LYS A 131 15.62 -4.57 -5.53
CA LYS A 131 16.82 -3.83 -5.95
C LYS A 131 17.23 -4.20 -7.39
N LEU A 132 17.11 -5.47 -7.74
CA LEU A 132 17.31 -5.93 -9.12
C LEU A 132 16.23 -5.33 -10.05
N TYR A 133 14.97 -5.38 -9.64
CA TYR A 133 13.87 -4.74 -10.36
C TYR A 133 14.14 -3.26 -10.65
N CYS A 134 14.60 -2.50 -9.65
CA CYS A 134 14.98 -1.10 -9.83
C CYS A 134 16.06 -0.95 -10.92
N LYS A 135 17.10 -1.77 -10.88
CA LYS A 135 18.20 -1.73 -11.87
C LYS A 135 17.72 -2.05 -13.27
N GLU A 136 16.89 -3.09 -13.43
CA GLU A 136 16.36 -3.52 -14.72
C GLU A 136 15.43 -2.47 -15.36
N HIS A 137 14.76 -1.66 -14.53
CA HIS A 137 13.84 -0.63 -15.01
C HIS A 137 14.42 0.80 -14.94
N GLY A 138 15.73 0.93 -14.68
CA GLY A 138 16.43 2.23 -14.64
C GLY A 138 15.97 3.14 -13.48
N ILE A 139 15.37 2.58 -12.43
CA ILE A 139 14.95 3.31 -11.24
C ILE A 139 16.17 3.55 -10.35
N LYS A 140 16.45 4.80 -10.01
CA LYS A 140 17.54 5.15 -9.09
C LYS A 140 17.16 4.80 -7.67
N TYR A 141 18.12 4.28 -6.89
CA TYR A 141 17.93 4.09 -5.46
C TYR A 141 19.24 4.24 -4.68
N GLU A 142 19.10 4.61 -3.42
CA GLU A 142 20.16 4.68 -2.41
C GLU A 142 19.73 3.91 -1.16
N GLU A 143 20.69 3.39 -0.40
CA GLU A 143 20.43 2.64 0.84
C GLU A 143 21.02 3.38 2.04
N HIS A 144 20.24 3.56 3.09
CA HIS A 144 20.61 4.22 4.34
C HIS A 144 20.29 3.33 5.54
N THR A 145 21.18 3.32 6.52
CA THR A 145 20.97 2.63 7.81
C THR A 145 20.69 3.61 8.94
N GLU A 146 20.86 4.90 8.71
CA GLU A 146 20.57 5.95 9.69
C GLU A 146 19.32 6.70 9.31
N PHE A 147 18.50 6.98 10.31
CA PHE A 147 17.27 7.74 10.18
C PHE A 147 17.39 9.01 11.02
N THR A 148 17.82 10.10 10.40
CA THR A 148 18.08 11.40 11.00
C THR A 148 17.38 12.51 10.23
N GLU A 149 17.33 13.73 10.78
CA GLU A 149 16.80 14.90 10.09
C GLU A 149 17.57 15.20 8.79
N ASP A 150 18.88 14.96 8.77
CA ASP A 150 19.71 15.19 7.58
C ASP A 150 19.43 14.13 6.50
N THR A 151 19.19 12.88 6.90
CA THR A 151 18.86 11.80 5.96
C THR A 151 17.60 12.12 5.16
N ILE A 152 16.60 12.75 5.77
CA ILE A 152 15.28 12.98 5.14
C ILE A 152 15.08 14.42 4.64
N ALA A 153 16.10 15.27 4.69
CA ALA A 153 15.98 16.71 4.43
C ALA A 153 15.52 17.03 2.99
N ASP A 154 15.86 16.19 2.00
CA ASP A 154 15.48 16.39 0.60
C ASP A 154 14.29 15.51 0.15
N ALA A 155 13.60 14.84 1.08
CA ALA A 155 12.43 14.03 0.79
C ALA A 155 11.27 14.88 0.22
N ASP A 156 10.65 14.40 -0.84
CA ASP A 156 9.33 14.88 -1.28
C ASP A 156 8.23 14.04 -0.62
N ILE A 157 8.49 12.73 -0.49
CA ILE A 157 7.63 11.78 0.22
C ILE A 157 8.46 11.01 1.24
N LEU A 158 7.99 11.02 2.49
CA LEU A 158 8.48 10.19 3.57
C LEU A 158 7.43 9.10 3.86
N TYR A 159 7.66 7.89 3.36
CA TYR A 159 6.75 6.76 3.53
C TYR A 159 7.23 5.89 4.68
N MET A 160 6.55 5.99 5.82
CA MET A 160 6.84 5.21 7.02
C MET A 160 6.14 3.86 6.99
N THR A 161 6.80 2.82 7.47
CA THR A 161 6.23 1.47 7.60
C THR A 161 6.36 0.94 9.01
N ARG A 162 5.38 0.16 9.43
CA ARG A 162 5.38 -0.54 10.71
C ARG A 162 6.23 -1.80 10.63
N VAL A 163 7.03 -2.07 11.66
CA VAL A 163 7.68 -3.38 11.83
C VAL A 163 6.61 -4.43 12.19
N GLN A 164 6.44 -5.43 11.34
CA GLN A 164 5.35 -6.41 11.42
C GLN A 164 5.73 -7.58 12.32
N LYS A 165 5.38 -7.53 13.63
CA LYS A 165 5.67 -8.60 14.59
C LYS A 165 5.26 -9.99 14.11
N GLU A 166 4.13 -10.08 13.42
CA GLU A 166 3.53 -11.29 12.89
C GLU A 166 4.36 -11.98 11.79
N ARG A 167 5.41 -11.34 11.30
CA ARG A 167 6.33 -11.87 10.28
C ARG A 167 7.62 -12.45 10.84
N PHE A 168 7.89 -12.25 12.13
CA PHE A 168 9.10 -12.75 12.77
C PHE A 168 8.85 -14.13 13.37
N SER A 169 9.71 -15.08 13.03
CA SER A 169 9.75 -16.40 13.69
C SER A 169 10.43 -16.33 15.06
N ASP A 170 11.38 -15.38 15.23
CA ASP A 170 12.08 -15.11 16.48
C ASP A 170 11.63 -13.76 17.06
N LEU A 171 11.01 -13.81 18.25
CA LEU A 171 10.58 -12.62 18.97
C LEU A 171 11.76 -11.76 19.45
N MET A 172 12.94 -12.32 19.67
CA MET A 172 14.13 -11.55 20.07
C MET A 172 14.64 -10.70 18.91
N GLU A 173 14.54 -11.19 17.68
CA GLU A 173 14.87 -10.41 16.50
C GLU A 173 13.91 -9.22 16.35
N TYR A 174 12.60 -9.45 16.50
CA TYR A 174 11.61 -8.38 16.50
C TYR A 174 11.88 -7.33 17.59
N GLU A 175 12.19 -7.73 18.82
CA GLU A 175 12.47 -6.81 19.94
C GLU A 175 13.67 -5.89 19.66
N ARG A 176 14.66 -6.34 18.87
CA ARG A 176 15.83 -5.53 18.48
C ARG A 176 15.48 -4.42 17.49
N VAL A 177 14.50 -4.66 16.60
CA VAL A 177 14.22 -3.77 15.47
C VAL A 177 12.92 -2.99 15.60
N LYS A 178 12.00 -3.36 16.50
CA LYS A 178 10.67 -2.76 16.59
C LYS A 178 10.62 -1.24 16.81
N ASN A 179 11.67 -0.67 17.41
CA ASN A 179 11.76 0.76 17.73
C ASN A 179 13.01 1.42 17.12
N VAL A 180 13.63 0.82 16.11
CA VAL A 180 14.86 1.35 15.52
C VAL A 180 14.62 2.70 14.86
N TYR A 181 13.48 2.87 14.20
CA TYR A 181 13.11 4.13 13.57
C TYR A 181 11.77 4.63 14.11
N ILE A 182 11.84 5.76 14.80
CA ILE A 182 10.68 6.47 15.32
C ILE A 182 10.76 7.90 14.80
N LEU A 183 9.82 8.28 13.96
CA LEU A 183 9.69 9.65 13.48
C LEU A 183 9.14 10.54 14.58
N ARG A 184 9.83 11.62 14.89
CA ARG A 184 9.43 12.66 15.85
C ARG A 184 9.36 14.01 15.17
N ASN A 185 8.62 14.92 15.74
CA ASN A 185 8.39 16.24 15.18
C ASN A 185 9.68 17.07 15.03
N ASP A 186 10.64 16.92 15.94
CA ASP A 186 11.94 17.62 15.89
C ASP A 186 12.78 17.22 14.65
N MET A 187 12.63 16.00 14.14
CA MET A 187 13.33 15.52 12.96
C MET A 187 12.87 16.20 11.66
N LEU A 188 11.77 16.91 11.69
CA LEU A 188 11.16 17.57 10.51
C LEU A 188 11.63 19.01 10.30
N ALA A 189 12.56 19.51 11.13
CA ALA A 189 13.01 20.90 11.08
C ALA A 189 13.67 21.30 9.76
N LYS A 190 14.33 20.35 9.07
CA LYS A 190 14.99 20.57 7.77
C LYS A 190 14.18 20.07 6.58
N ALA A 191 12.96 19.56 6.80
CA ALA A 191 12.14 19.01 5.74
C ALA A 191 11.75 20.06 4.70
N LYS A 192 11.68 19.65 3.43
CA LYS A 192 11.17 20.51 2.36
C LYS A 192 9.73 20.95 2.66
N PRO A 193 9.32 22.18 2.32
CA PRO A 193 7.96 22.66 2.58
C PRO A 193 6.85 21.81 1.95
N ASN A 194 7.13 21.16 0.81
CA ASN A 194 6.20 20.30 0.09
C ASN A 194 6.19 18.87 0.61
N MET A 195 7.18 18.44 1.41
CA MET A 195 7.26 17.05 1.89
C MET A 195 5.96 16.59 2.54
N LYS A 196 5.57 15.34 2.28
CA LYS A 196 4.44 14.70 2.97
C LYS A 196 4.83 13.35 3.55
N ILE A 197 4.34 13.11 4.77
CA ILE A 197 4.51 11.86 5.50
C ILE A 197 3.32 10.97 5.19
N LEU A 198 3.59 9.81 4.62
CA LEU A 198 2.62 8.76 4.30
C LEU A 198 2.84 7.55 5.21
N HIS A 199 1.77 6.79 5.42
CA HIS A 199 1.80 5.53 6.18
C HIS A 199 0.60 4.67 5.80
N PRO A 200 0.75 3.37 5.52
CA PRO A 200 -0.37 2.51 5.09
C PRO A 200 -1.34 2.15 6.23
N LEU A 201 -1.03 2.55 7.46
CA LEU A 201 -1.77 2.25 8.69
C LEU A 201 -2.03 0.72 8.88
N PRO A 202 -2.28 0.25 10.12
CA PRO A 202 -2.21 1.02 11.37
C PRO A 202 -0.77 1.33 11.79
N ARG A 203 -0.53 2.51 12.35
CA ARG A 203 0.75 2.81 13.03
C ARG A 203 0.72 2.31 14.48
N VAL A 204 1.90 2.05 15.04
CA VAL A 204 2.08 1.67 16.46
C VAL A 204 3.05 2.66 17.13
N ASN A 205 4.35 2.51 16.90
CA ASN A 205 5.38 3.33 17.55
C ASN A 205 6.24 4.13 16.56
N GLU A 206 6.21 3.78 15.28
CA GLU A 206 7.10 4.29 14.23
C GLU A 206 6.86 5.76 13.87
N ILE A 207 5.71 6.31 14.25
CA ILE A 207 5.41 7.76 14.17
C ILE A 207 4.91 8.20 15.52
N ASN A 208 5.63 9.11 16.18
CA ASN A 208 5.22 9.68 17.45
C ASN A 208 3.98 10.57 17.27
N TYR A 209 3.13 10.64 18.29
CA TYR A 209 1.90 11.46 18.27
C TYR A 209 2.16 12.97 18.14
N ASP A 210 3.37 13.46 18.48
CA ASP A 210 3.75 14.86 18.30
C ASP A 210 3.82 15.28 16.84
N VAL A 211 3.91 14.31 15.90
CA VAL A 211 3.88 14.54 14.45
C VAL A 211 2.47 14.84 13.93
N ASP A 212 1.41 14.43 14.64
CA ASP A 212 0.02 14.53 14.15
C ASP A 212 -0.43 15.96 13.83
N SER A 213 0.08 16.93 14.55
CA SER A 213 -0.20 18.35 14.33
C SER A 213 0.71 19.02 13.30
N ASN A 214 1.72 18.31 12.79
CA ASN A 214 2.66 18.85 11.82
C ASN A 214 2.00 18.93 10.42
N PRO A 215 2.19 20.03 9.66
CA PRO A 215 1.62 20.18 8.32
C PRO A 215 2.13 19.17 7.29
N HIS A 216 3.22 18.46 7.60
CA HIS A 216 3.73 17.36 6.78
C HIS A 216 2.96 16.06 6.98
N ALA A 217 2.26 15.85 8.10
CA ALA A 217 1.47 14.66 8.38
C ALA A 217 0.31 14.54 7.37
N TYR A 218 0.28 13.44 6.60
CA TYR A 218 -0.77 13.24 5.58
C TYR A 218 -1.37 11.81 5.61
N TYR A 219 -0.91 10.95 6.47
CA TYR A 219 -1.31 9.52 6.53
C TYR A 219 -2.80 9.31 6.83
N ILE A 220 -3.48 10.22 7.55
CA ILE A 220 -4.92 10.13 7.78
C ILE A 220 -5.69 10.53 6.51
N GLN A 221 -5.29 11.62 5.85
CA GLN A 221 -5.87 12.04 4.58
C GLN A 221 -5.58 11.01 3.47
N GLN A 222 -4.37 10.42 3.48
CA GLN A 222 -4.03 9.29 2.60
C GLN A 222 -5.03 8.14 2.77
N ALA A 223 -5.33 7.73 4.00
CA ALA A 223 -6.33 6.69 4.24
C ALA A 223 -7.72 7.06 3.68
N GLY A 224 -8.14 8.34 3.86
CA GLY A 224 -9.36 8.89 3.29
C GLY A 224 -9.38 8.89 1.75
N ASN A 225 -8.24 9.13 1.12
CA ASN A 225 -8.09 9.04 -0.34
C ASN A 225 -8.37 7.62 -0.88
N GLY A 226 -8.31 6.61 -0.01
CA GLY A 226 -8.67 5.23 -0.34
C GLY A 226 -10.11 5.06 -0.79
N LEU A 227 -11.03 5.92 -0.37
CA LEU A 227 -12.40 5.92 -0.86
C LEU A 227 -12.40 6.18 -2.38
N TYR A 228 -11.85 7.32 -2.79
CA TYR A 228 -11.83 7.73 -4.20
C TYR A 228 -11.04 6.78 -5.10
N ALA A 229 -9.90 6.28 -4.64
CA ALA A 229 -9.11 5.31 -5.39
C ALA A 229 -9.88 4.00 -5.63
N ARG A 230 -10.62 3.52 -4.63
CA ARG A 230 -11.45 2.31 -4.76
C ARG A 230 -12.68 2.53 -5.64
N GLU A 231 -13.32 3.69 -5.55
CA GLU A 231 -14.40 4.06 -6.47
C GLU A 231 -13.93 4.07 -7.93
N ALA A 232 -12.76 4.66 -8.19
CA ALA A 232 -12.16 4.65 -9.51
C ALA A 232 -11.85 3.23 -10.02
N ILE A 233 -11.31 2.35 -9.14
CA ILE A 233 -11.10 0.94 -9.48
C ILE A 233 -12.41 0.26 -9.89
N PHE A 234 -13.51 0.48 -9.16
CA PHE A 234 -14.81 -0.10 -9.51
C PHE A 234 -15.33 0.43 -10.85
N CYS A 235 -15.22 1.74 -11.09
CA CYS A 235 -15.61 2.31 -12.38
C CYS A 235 -14.80 1.68 -13.54
N ASP A 236 -13.49 1.55 -13.37
CA ASP A 236 -12.60 0.99 -14.40
C ASP A 236 -12.94 -0.48 -14.69
N VAL A 237 -12.98 -1.35 -13.68
CA VAL A 237 -13.24 -2.79 -13.87
C VAL A 237 -14.66 -3.11 -14.36
N LEU A 238 -15.63 -2.22 -14.12
CA LEU A 238 -17.02 -2.36 -14.60
C LEU A 238 -17.26 -1.61 -15.91
N GLY A 239 -16.25 -0.92 -16.48
CA GLY A 239 -16.38 -0.15 -17.71
C GLY A 239 -17.30 1.07 -17.59
N ILE A 240 -17.44 1.63 -16.39
CA ILE A 240 -18.28 2.80 -16.11
C ILE A 240 -17.47 4.07 -16.39
N SER A 241 -17.96 4.91 -17.30
CA SER A 241 -17.34 6.21 -17.57
C SER A 241 -17.47 7.16 -16.37
N LEU A 242 -16.36 7.83 -15.99
CA LEU A 242 -16.39 8.86 -14.94
C LEU A 242 -17.29 10.06 -15.33
N ASP A 243 -17.51 10.30 -16.60
CA ASP A 243 -18.42 11.36 -17.06
C ASP A 243 -19.89 10.95 -16.89
N GLU A 244 -20.22 9.66 -16.98
CA GLU A 244 -21.54 9.13 -16.62
C GLU A 244 -21.81 9.31 -15.13
N VAL A 245 -20.83 8.99 -14.27
CA VAL A 245 -20.93 9.18 -12.81
C VAL A 245 -21.17 10.65 -12.44
N LYS A 246 -20.48 11.59 -13.10
CA LYS A 246 -20.66 13.04 -12.84
C LYS A 246 -22.04 13.56 -13.24
N ASN A 247 -22.67 12.95 -14.22
CA ASN A 247 -23.96 13.40 -14.74
C ASN A 247 -25.15 12.77 -14.01
N ASP A 248 -24.96 11.71 -13.25
CA ASP A 248 -26.00 11.09 -12.45
C ASP A 248 -26.20 11.84 -11.13
N LYS A 249 -27.20 12.75 -11.12
CA LYS A 249 -27.59 13.54 -9.93
C LYS A 249 -28.24 12.72 -8.82
N THR A 250 -28.43 11.42 -9.00
CA THR A 250 -29.01 10.51 -7.99
C THR A 250 -27.96 9.90 -7.07
N ILE A 251 -26.67 10.11 -7.37
CA ILE A 251 -25.55 9.66 -6.54
C ILE A 251 -25.09 10.81 -5.64
N ILE A 252 -25.77 11.00 -4.52
CA ILE A 252 -25.33 11.81 -3.37
C ILE A 252 -25.26 10.91 -2.15
#